data_5e5a1a1a78ee10b12b3c88747c3c646b
#
_entry.id   5e5a1a1a78ee10b12b3c88747c3c646b
#
_cell.length_a   1.000
_cell.length_b   1.000
_cell.length_c   1.000
_cell.angle_alpha   90.00
_cell.angle_beta   90.00
_cell.angle_gamma   90.00
#
_symmetry.space_group_name_H-M   'P 1'
#
loop_
_entity.id
_entity.type
_entity.pdbx_description
1 polymer ?
#
loop_
_entity_poly.entity_id
_entity_poly.type
_entity_poly.pdbx_seq_one_letter_code
_entity_poly.pdbx_strand_id
1 'polypeptide(L)'
;MFPDFRALPWLKIKPLALFTLCAAAVLSAGLMATQTGAPGLHRLLAPVYAAQDAPRTLSPISFDYPEDGSIFPPGITPPMFIWRDAAGTSWSIDITFADKGAPIHAVTRGERMHIGASDPDTVADSNSPPKLTLQQAASWTWTPDARTWAAIQADSVDQPATVVITGYRDGGGAFSRSQIRMTTSRDPVSAPIFYRDVPLMPSAGVNGVVSPLAPTAIHLIHWRLRDITKPESHTVLKDMPTCANCHSFSADGKTFGMDIDGPANDKGLYALVPVQKHMTIQGKDMVHWNPAGDIGKTRVGFMSQVSPDGRYVLSTFAGPSLKLLESYYVTNFMDYRFLQVFFPTRGVLAWYDRSTGVRTPLPGADDPKYVQTDGVWSPDGKYIVFARAEARDPRPPGQGKATHALDANETQIQYDLYRVPFNDGKGGVAEPIAGASHNGMSNNFPKISPDGRWLVFVQCKNGQLMRPDSQLYIVPAEGGTPRRMRANTRLMNSWHSWSPNGRWLVFSSKARSPYTQMYLTHIDADGNDSPAILIDNATAANRAVNIPEFVNIPADGIDDIQVHVADEPAVAAALPKAANGTN
;
A
#
# COMPACT_ATOMS: atom_id res chain seq x y z
N MET A 1 -10.61 -42.90 -17.66
CA MET A 1 -10.93 -44.11 -16.90
C MET A 1 -10.66 -43.81 -15.42
N PHE A 2 -11.66 -43.31 -14.73
CA PHE A 2 -11.61 -42.96 -13.30
C PHE A 2 -12.50 -43.95 -12.55
N PRO A 3 -12.12 -44.50 -11.42
CA PRO A 3 -13.06 -45.28 -10.60
C PRO A 3 -13.78 -44.39 -9.57
N ASP A 4 -15.08 -44.66 -9.50
CA ASP A 4 -16.05 -44.16 -8.53
C ASP A 4 -15.64 -44.41 -7.07
N PHE A 5 -15.80 -43.39 -6.22
CA PHE A 5 -15.86 -43.56 -4.77
C PHE A 5 -17.30 -43.38 -4.29
N ARG A 6 -17.93 -44.51 -3.92
CA ARG A 6 -19.27 -44.55 -3.30
C ARG A 6 -19.19 -44.17 -1.83
N ALA A 7 -20.23 -43.44 -1.43
CA ALA A 7 -20.52 -42.95 -0.10
C ALA A 7 -20.58 -44.01 1.00
N LEU A 8 -20.11 -43.64 2.19
CA LEU A 8 -20.40 -44.33 3.46
C LEU A 8 -21.48 -43.55 4.23
N PRO A 9 -22.42 -44.23 4.91
CA PRO A 9 -23.61 -43.60 5.47
C PRO A 9 -23.36 -42.96 6.84
N TRP A 10 -23.94 -41.80 7.06
CA TRP A 10 -23.96 -41.05 8.32
C TRP A 10 -24.82 -41.76 9.38
N LEU A 11 -24.22 -42.11 10.50
CA LEU A 11 -24.94 -42.52 11.70
C LEU A 11 -25.55 -41.28 12.37
N LYS A 12 -26.87 -41.20 12.36
CA LYS A 12 -27.63 -40.21 13.13
C LYS A 12 -27.71 -40.63 14.59
N ILE A 13 -26.99 -39.98 15.47
CA ILE A 13 -27.20 -40.08 16.92
C ILE A 13 -28.08 -38.90 17.33
N LYS A 14 -29.29 -39.22 17.82
CA LYS A 14 -30.21 -38.23 18.37
C LYS A 14 -29.77 -37.86 19.80
N PRO A 15 -29.66 -36.56 20.17
CA PRO A 15 -29.43 -36.15 21.55
C PRO A 15 -30.79 -36.02 22.27
N LEU A 16 -31.29 -37.10 22.85
CA LEU A 16 -32.52 -37.04 23.66
C LEU A 16 -32.47 -38.01 24.86
N ALA A 17 -31.36 -38.05 25.59
CA ALA A 17 -31.26 -38.91 26.76
C ALA A 17 -30.45 -38.32 27.95
N LEU A 18 -30.12 -37.03 27.96
CA LEU A 18 -29.32 -36.46 29.05
C LEU A 18 -30.02 -35.34 29.86
N PHE A 19 -31.28 -35.04 29.57
CA PHE A 19 -32.04 -34.00 30.31
C PHE A 19 -33.03 -34.53 31.34
N THR A 20 -33.22 -35.86 31.47
CA THR A 20 -34.22 -36.43 32.37
C THR A 20 -33.66 -36.95 33.71
N LEU A 21 -32.34 -36.97 33.91
CA LEU A 21 -31.77 -37.42 35.20
C LEU A 21 -31.49 -36.29 36.23
N CYS A 22 -31.46 -35.02 35.81
CA CYS A 22 -31.25 -33.92 36.76
C CYS A 22 -32.55 -33.33 37.36
N ALA A 23 -33.72 -33.62 36.78
CA ALA A 23 -35.00 -33.14 37.30
C ALA A 23 -35.59 -34.03 38.39
N ALA A 24 -35.18 -35.29 38.52
CA ALA A 24 -35.70 -36.22 39.54
C ALA A 24 -35.01 -36.08 40.91
N ALA A 25 -33.80 -35.51 40.97
CA ALA A 25 -33.07 -35.32 42.22
C ALA A 25 -33.50 -34.07 43.02
N VAL A 26 -34.18 -33.13 42.37
CA VAL A 26 -34.66 -31.89 43.05
C VAL A 26 -36.07 -32.03 43.62
N LEU A 27 -36.87 -32.94 43.10
CA LEU A 27 -38.24 -33.22 43.58
C LEU A 27 -38.30 -34.19 44.79
N SER A 28 -37.27 -34.99 45.04
CA SER A 28 -37.22 -35.87 46.20
C SER A 28 -36.72 -35.21 47.49
N ALA A 29 -36.04 -34.06 47.41
CA ALA A 29 -35.62 -33.31 48.60
C ALA A 29 -36.73 -32.35 49.13
N GLY A 30 -37.74 -32.08 48.31
CA GLY A 30 -38.85 -31.16 48.67
C GLY A 30 -40.00 -31.79 49.47
N LEU A 31 -40.12 -33.17 49.47
CA LEU A 31 -41.27 -33.86 50.10
C LEU A 31 -40.99 -34.40 51.52
N MET A 32 -39.76 -34.31 52.03
CA MET A 32 -39.45 -34.73 53.40
C MET A 32 -39.34 -33.58 54.43
N ALA A 33 -39.59 -32.33 54.05
CA ALA A 33 -39.44 -31.17 54.95
C ALA A 33 -40.75 -30.65 55.56
N THR A 34 -41.91 -31.36 55.40
CA THR A 34 -43.21 -30.88 55.88
C THR A 34 -43.69 -31.50 57.18
N GLN A 35 -42.83 -32.27 57.91
CA GLN A 35 -43.29 -32.94 59.15
C GLN A 35 -42.55 -32.59 60.44
N THR A 36 -41.65 -31.61 60.46
CA THR A 36 -41.08 -31.11 61.73
C THR A 36 -41.08 -29.62 61.78
N GLY A 37 -41.97 -29.05 62.62
CA GLY A 37 -41.99 -27.59 62.87
C GLY A 37 -40.72 -27.12 63.57
N ALA A 38 -39.89 -26.44 62.81
CA ALA A 38 -38.75 -25.68 63.32
C ALA A 38 -38.78 -24.26 62.74
N PRO A 39 -38.64 -23.20 63.58
CA PRO A 39 -38.64 -21.82 63.20
C PRO A 39 -37.28 -21.47 62.53
N GLY A 40 -37.23 -21.40 61.24
CA GLY A 40 -35.98 -21.07 60.58
C GLY A 40 -36.04 -20.92 59.07
N LEU A 41 -37.21 -20.99 58.43
CA LEU A 41 -37.32 -21.03 56.94
C LEU A 41 -37.07 -19.67 56.25
N HIS A 42 -36.95 -18.56 57.00
CA HIS A 42 -36.67 -17.25 56.39
C HIS A 42 -35.21 -16.95 56.07
N ARG A 43 -34.27 -17.81 56.46
CA ARG A 43 -32.84 -17.60 56.20
C ARG A 43 -32.26 -18.40 55.01
N LEU A 44 -33.04 -19.33 54.43
CA LEU A 44 -32.55 -20.19 53.32
C LEU A 44 -32.96 -19.70 51.92
N LEU A 45 -33.78 -18.64 51.85
CA LEU A 45 -34.15 -18.05 50.54
C LEU A 45 -33.31 -16.83 50.15
N ALA A 46 -32.46 -16.32 51.05
CA ALA A 46 -31.59 -15.18 50.78
C ALA A 46 -30.44 -15.45 49.79
N PRO A 47 -29.91 -16.69 49.62
CA PRO A 47 -28.85 -16.92 48.64
C PRO A 47 -29.33 -17.09 47.19
N VAL A 48 -30.63 -17.27 46.96
CA VAL A 48 -31.15 -17.48 45.56
C VAL A 48 -31.31 -16.16 44.80
N TYR A 49 -31.45 -15.04 45.50
CA TYR A 49 -31.49 -13.72 44.86
C TYR A 49 -30.12 -13.07 44.68
N ALA A 50 -29.10 -13.55 45.37
CA ALA A 50 -27.72 -13.07 45.23
C ALA A 50 -26.94 -13.74 44.05
N ALA A 51 -27.54 -14.73 43.40
CA ALA A 51 -26.91 -15.43 42.26
C ALA A 51 -27.20 -14.77 40.90
N GLN A 52 -27.82 -13.56 40.87
CA GLN A 52 -28.14 -12.88 39.62
C GLN A 52 -27.09 -11.86 39.14
N ASP A 53 -26.02 -11.66 39.91
CA ASP A 53 -24.92 -10.75 39.56
C ASP A 53 -23.59 -11.49 39.30
N ALA A 54 -23.62 -12.68 38.71
CA ALA A 54 -22.42 -13.17 38.03
C ALA A 54 -22.10 -12.15 36.93
N PRO A 55 -20.86 -11.63 36.85
CA PRO A 55 -20.51 -10.66 35.82
C PRO A 55 -20.84 -11.27 34.45
N ARG A 56 -21.84 -10.71 33.76
CA ARG A 56 -22.19 -11.15 32.41
C ARG A 56 -20.95 -10.93 31.56
N THR A 57 -20.38 -12.01 31.08
CA THR A 57 -19.29 -11.93 30.09
C THR A 57 -19.84 -11.21 28.88
N LEU A 58 -19.37 -9.98 28.62
CA LEU A 58 -19.80 -9.18 27.48
C LEU A 58 -19.27 -9.81 26.19
N SER A 59 -20.07 -9.79 25.15
CA SER A 59 -19.66 -10.26 23.83
C SER A 59 -18.54 -9.39 23.27
N PRO A 60 -17.53 -9.95 22.57
CA PRO A 60 -16.47 -9.13 21.99
C PRO A 60 -16.98 -8.29 20.81
N ILE A 61 -16.56 -7.04 20.74
CA ILE A 61 -16.66 -6.18 19.56
C ILE A 61 -15.41 -6.44 18.70
N SER A 62 -15.58 -6.55 17.37
CA SER A 62 -14.43 -6.60 16.47
C SER A 62 -14.00 -5.20 16.07
N PHE A 63 -12.80 -4.78 16.47
CA PHE A 63 -12.18 -3.58 15.89
C PHE A 63 -11.61 -3.91 14.50
N ASP A 64 -12.03 -3.15 13.50
CA ASP A 64 -11.49 -3.23 12.15
C ASP A 64 -10.45 -2.13 11.89
N TYR A 65 -10.50 -1.00 12.63
CA TYR A 65 -9.53 0.09 12.54
C TYR A 65 -9.75 1.12 13.67
N PRO A 66 -8.66 1.72 14.24
CA PRO A 66 -7.27 1.30 14.06
C PRO A 66 -6.98 -0.07 14.68
N GLU A 67 -5.86 -0.69 14.31
CA GLU A 67 -5.41 -1.95 14.92
C GLU A 67 -4.76 -1.69 16.28
N ASP A 68 -4.79 -2.69 17.19
CA ASP A 68 -4.14 -2.58 18.50
C ASP A 68 -2.65 -2.32 18.37
N GLY A 69 -2.16 -1.27 19.04
CA GLY A 69 -0.79 -0.80 18.99
C GLY A 69 -0.46 0.09 17.77
N SER A 70 -1.46 0.66 17.10
CA SER A 70 -1.24 1.68 16.07
C SER A 70 -0.55 2.91 16.64
N ILE A 71 0.41 3.48 15.89
CA ILE A 71 1.12 4.70 16.24
C ILE A 71 0.77 5.78 15.22
N PHE A 72 0.33 6.94 15.69
CA PHE A 72 -0.05 8.08 14.87
C PHE A 72 1.02 9.17 14.91
N PRO A 73 1.32 9.84 13.80
CA PRO A 73 2.19 11.02 13.82
C PRO A 73 1.46 12.22 14.43
N PRO A 74 2.19 13.16 15.05
CA PRO A 74 1.58 14.38 15.55
C PRO A 74 0.95 15.19 14.42
N GLY A 75 -0.21 15.77 14.68
CA GLY A 75 -0.91 16.65 13.75
C GLY A 75 -1.62 15.97 12.58
N ILE A 76 -1.58 14.65 12.45
CA ILE A 76 -2.39 13.95 11.43
C ILE A 76 -3.88 14.22 11.65
N THR A 77 -4.64 14.30 10.58
CA THR A 77 -6.11 14.43 10.64
C THR A 77 -6.76 13.30 11.44
N PRO A 78 -7.91 13.53 12.09
CA PRO A 78 -8.59 12.52 12.89
C PRO A 78 -8.88 11.25 12.09
N PRO A 79 -8.53 10.06 12.60
CA PRO A 79 -8.86 8.80 11.95
C PRO A 79 -10.32 8.41 12.18
N MET A 80 -10.90 7.70 11.23
CA MET A 80 -12.19 7.05 11.41
C MET A 80 -12.00 5.74 12.20
N PHE A 81 -12.60 5.59 13.38
CA PHE A 81 -12.67 4.32 14.08
C PHE A 81 -13.74 3.44 13.45
N ILE A 82 -13.43 2.17 13.24
CA ILE A 82 -14.32 1.20 12.56
C ILE A 82 -14.42 -0.06 13.41
N TRP A 83 -15.66 -0.46 13.71
CA TRP A 83 -15.91 -1.69 14.44
C TRP A 83 -17.15 -2.42 13.94
N ARG A 84 -17.26 -3.70 14.28
CA ARG A 84 -18.44 -4.53 14.04
C ARG A 84 -19.01 -5.05 15.35
N ASP A 85 -20.28 -4.85 15.50
CA ASP A 85 -21.08 -5.32 16.61
C ASP A 85 -22.48 -5.70 16.08
N ALA A 86 -22.79 -6.98 16.15
CA ALA A 86 -23.98 -7.52 15.50
C ALA A 86 -25.30 -7.09 16.15
N ALA A 87 -25.27 -6.66 17.41
CA ALA A 87 -26.49 -6.44 18.19
C ALA A 87 -26.56 -5.09 18.91
N GLY A 88 -25.49 -4.25 18.81
CA GLY A 88 -25.46 -2.91 19.38
C GLY A 88 -26.32 -1.93 18.60
N THR A 89 -27.02 -1.05 19.32
CA THR A 89 -27.79 0.07 18.78
C THR A 89 -27.20 1.43 19.17
N SER A 90 -26.33 1.43 20.20
CA SER A 90 -25.56 2.59 20.65
C SER A 90 -24.27 2.14 21.34
N TRP A 91 -23.29 3.02 21.41
CA TRP A 91 -21.98 2.70 21.99
C TRP A 91 -21.46 3.86 22.83
N SER A 92 -20.80 3.54 23.98
CA SER A 92 -19.86 4.46 24.61
C SER A 92 -18.45 4.18 24.09
N ILE A 93 -17.69 5.25 23.90
CA ILE A 93 -16.28 5.23 23.56
C ILE A 93 -15.56 5.93 24.71
N ASP A 94 -14.84 5.15 25.50
CA ASP A 94 -14.11 5.60 26.67
C ASP A 94 -12.61 5.55 26.37
N ILE A 95 -11.92 6.69 26.44
CA ILE A 95 -10.49 6.78 26.16
C ILE A 95 -9.80 7.19 27.46
N THR A 96 -8.86 6.35 27.91
CA THR A 96 -8.06 6.58 29.11
C THR A 96 -6.58 6.63 28.73
N PHE A 97 -5.83 7.43 29.46
CA PHE A 97 -4.41 7.65 29.24
C PHE A 97 -3.59 7.02 30.36
N ALA A 98 -2.36 6.59 30.05
CA ALA A 98 -1.47 5.98 31.03
C ALA A 98 -1.05 6.98 32.12
N ASP A 99 -0.89 8.24 31.75
CA ASP A 99 -0.54 9.34 32.63
C ASP A 99 -1.77 10.17 33.05
N LYS A 100 -1.59 11.44 33.40
CA LYS A 100 -2.59 12.32 34.01
C LYS A 100 -3.62 12.94 33.04
N GLY A 101 -3.71 12.49 31.81
CA GLY A 101 -4.70 12.97 30.84
C GLY A 101 -6.13 12.78 31.39
N ALA A 102 -6.99 13.76 31.18
CA ALA A 102 -8.40 13.63 31.54
C ALA A 102 -9.06 12.58 30.64
N PRO A 103 -9.79 11.60 31.21
CA PRO A 103 -10.46 10.60 30.38
C PRO A 103 -11.50 11.26 29.46
N ILE A 104 -11.60 10.75 28.24
CA ILE A 104 -12.57 11.20 27.25
C ILE A 104 -13.71 10.18 27.22
N HIS A 105 -14.94 10.68 27.27
CA HIS A 105 -16.14 9.87 27.16
C HIS A 105 -17.01 10.42 26.03
N ALA A 106 -17.33 9.58 25.07
CA ALA A 106 -18.24 9.89 23.97
C ALA A 106 -19.34 8.83 23.89
N VAL A 107 -20.55 9.25 23.58
CA VAL A 107 -21.67 8.35 23.30
C VAL A 107 -22.12 8.57 21.87
N THR A 108 -22.29 7.48 21.13
CA THR A 108 -22.68 7.52 19.73
C THR A 108 -23.69 6.42 19.39
N ARG A 109 -24.53 6.68 18.40
CA ARG A 109 -25.32 5.63 17.75
C ARG A 109 -24.52 4.96 16.61
N GLY A 110 -23.31 5.46 16.35
CA GLY A 110 -22.49 5.06 15.21
C GLY A 110 -23.11 5.50 13.89
N GLU A 111 -22.24 5.64 12.90
CA GLU A 111 -22.66 5.79 11.53
C GLU A 111 -22.33 4.50 10.79
N ARG A 112 -23.16 4.09 9.84
CA ARG A 112 -22.79 2.96 8.99
C ARG A 112 -21.63 3.37 8.09
N MET A 113 -20.68 2.46 7.91
CA MET A 113 -19.60 2.71 6.97
C MET A 113 -20.19 3.02 5.60
N HIS A 114 -19.71 4.07 4.96
CA HIS A 114 -20.07 4.49 3.63
C HIS A 114 -18.81 4.64 2.77
N ILE A 115 -18.98 4.58 1.47
CA ILE A 115 -17.91 4.87 0.52
C ILE A 115 -17.78 6.39 0.40
N GLY A 116 -16.54 6.89 0.37
CA GLY A 116 -16.26 8.30 0.15
C GLY A 116 -16.78 8.81 -1.20
N ALA A 117 -16.70 10.11 -1.40
CA ALA A 117 -17.13 10.74 -2.65
C ALA A 117 -16.35 10.18 -3.85
N SER A 118 -17.08 9.88 -4.93
CA SER A 118 -16.49 9.49 -6.21
C SER A 118 -16.25 10.71 -7.09
N ASP A 119 -15.17 10.67 -7.85
CA ASP A 119 -14.89 11.65 -8.90
C ASP A 119 -15.78 11.36 -10.11
N PRO A 120 -16.70 12.27 -10.50
CA PRO A 120 -17.60 12.04 -11.61
C PRO A 120 -16.90 11.96 -12.97
N ASP A 121 -15.75 12.61 -13.14
CA ASP A 121 -15.00 12.62 -14.41
C ASP A 121 -14.32 11.27 -14.69
N THR A 122 -14.23 10.40 -13.67
CA THR A 122 -13.60 9.09 -13.77
C THR A 122 -14.60 7.94 -13.72
N VAL A 123 -15.85 8.20 -13.99
CA VAL A 123 -16.90 7.18 -14.14
C VAL A 123 -17.03 6.81 -15.62
N ALA A 124 -16.97 5.51 -15.94
CA ALA A 124 -17.20 4.97 -17.28
C ALA A 124 -18.21 3.82 -17.21
N ASP A 125 -18.83 3.50 -18.33
CA ASP A 125 -19.77 2.37 -18.44
C ASP A 125 -19.18 1.04 -17.99
N SER A 126 -17.86 0.92 -18.09
CA SER A 126 -17.07 -0.28 -17.76
C SER A 126 -16.60 -0.33 -16.29
N ASN A 127 -16.71 0.76 -15.51
CA ASN A 127 -16.37 0.75 -14.11
C ASN A 127 -17.61 1.02 -13.26
N SER A 128 -17.86 0.16 -12.30
CA SER A 128 -18.82 0.46 -11.24
C SER A 128 -18.13 1.25 -10.13
N PRO A 129 -18.79 2.23 -9.51
CA PRO A 129 -18.31 2.80 -8.26
C PRO A 129 -17.94 1.70 -7.27
N PRO A 130 -16.94 1.90 -6.41
CA PRO A 130 -16.57 0.91 -5.42
C PRO A 130 -17.77 0.57 -4.55
N LYS A 131 -17.91 -0.71 -4.17
CA LYS A 131 -18.99 -1.19 -3.30
C LYS A 131 -18.39 -1.67 -1.99
N LEU A 132 -19.11 -1.44 -0.90
CA LEU A 132 -18.76 -2.03 0.38
C LEU A 132 -18.82 -3.56 0.30
N THR A 133 -17.84 -4.23 0.86
CA THR A 133 -17.95 -5.66 1.15
C THR A 133 -19.02 -5.91 2.22
N LEU A 134 -19.50 -7.13 2.35
CA LEU A 134 -20.48 -7.49 3.39
C LEU A 134 -19.96 -7.14 4.80
N GLN A 135 -18.65 -7.33 5.04
CA GLN A 135 -18.02 -6.96 6.30
C GLN A 135 -18.06 -5.44 6.54
N GLN A 136 -17.68 -4.65 5.54
CA GLN A 136 -17.72 -3.18 5.62
C GLN A 136 -19.15 -2.64 5.78
N ALA A 137 -20.12 -3.21 5.07
CA ALA A 137 -21.53 -2.84 5.22
C ALA A 137 -22.10 -3.13 6.61
N ALA A 138 -21.53 -4.12 7.31
CA ALA A 138 -21.88 -4.45 8.70
C ALA A 138 -21.11 -3.61 9.73
N SER A 139 -20.17 -2.74 9.31
CA SER A 139 -19.34 -1.95 10.21
C SER A 139 -20.02 -0.65 10.61
N TRP A 140 -19.71 -0.23 11.82
CA TRP A 140 -20.04 1.06 12.40
C TRP A 140 -18.79 1.93 12.45
N THR A 141 -18.97 3.24 12.39
CA THR A 141 -17.87 4.21 12.36
C THR A 141 -18.10 5.34 13.36
N TRP A 142 -17.00 5.90 13.84
CA TRP A 142 -16.94 7.13 14.60
C TRP A 142 -15.63 7.86 14.30
N THR A 143 -15.72 9.15 14.02
CA THR A 143 -14.55 10.02 13.85
C THR A 143 -14.57 11.07 14.96
N PRO A 144 -13.53 11.19 15.78
CA PRO A 144 -13.45 12.24 16.77
C PRO A 144 -13.41 13.62 16.08
N ASP A 145 -14.04 14.61 16.67
CA ASP A 145 -13.85 15.98 16.22
C ASP A 145 -12.41 16.45 16.42
N ALA A 146 -12.04 17.57 15.79
CA ALA A 146 -10.65 18.08 15.80
C ALA A 146 -10.15 18.38 17.22
N ARG A 147 -11.02 18.85 18.13
CA ARG A 147 -10.66 19.15 19.52
C ARG A 147 -10.41 17.88 20.32
N THR A 148 -11.31 16.91 20.19
CA THR A 148 -11.18 15.59 20.82
C THR A 148 -9.92 14.89 20.34
N TRP A 149 -9.66 14.91 19.02
CA TRP A 149 -8.46 14.31 18.45
C TRP A 149 -7.17 14.99 18.93
N ALA A 150 -7.14 16.32 18.98
CA ALA A 150 -6.00 17.05 19.51
C ALA A 150 -5.71 16.71 20.98
N ALA A 151 -6.75 16.54 21.82
CA ALA A 151 -6.59 16.09 23.20
C ALA A 151 -6.04 14.66 23.27
N ILE A 152 -6.56 13.73 22.45
CA ILE A 152 -6.04 12.36 22.35
C ILE A 152 -4.56 12.37 21.99
N GLN A 153 -4.17 13.15 20.98
CA GLN A 153 -2.78 13.24 20.56
C GLN A 153 -1.87 13.81 21.64
N ALA A 154 -2.31 14.87 22.35
CA ALA A 154 -1.53 15.51 23.39
C ALA A 154 -1.28 14.59 24.59
N ASP A 155 -2.29 13.80 24.99
CA ASP A 155 -2.26 12.97 26.18
C ASP A 155 -1.77 11.53 25.93
N SER A 156 -1.46 11.19 24.65
CA SER A 156 -0.95 9.85 24.27
C SER A 156 0.46 9.89 23.68
N VAL A 157 1.24 10.97 23.88
CA VAL A 157 2.60 11.07 23.34
C VAL A 157 3.51 10.04 24.00
N ASP A 158 4.03 9.09 23.20
CA ASP A 158 4.89 7.96 23.60
C ASP A 158 4.32 7.10 24.75
N GLN A 159 3.05 7.31 25.11
CA GLN A 159 2.34 6.55 26.12
C GLN A 159 1.01 6.07 25.53
N PRO A 160 0.61 4.81 25.77
CA PRO A 160 -0.60 4.31 25.14
C PRO A 160 -1.87 4.94 25.72
N ALA A 161 -2.73 5.44 24.87
CA ALA A 161 -4.14 5.63 25.15
C ALA A 161 -4.87 4.30 24.98
N THR A 162 -5.73 3.94 25.92
CA THR A 162 -6.63 2.78 25.82
C THR A 162 -8.01 3.25 25.39
N VAL A 163 -8.46 2.78 24.22
CA VAL A 163 -9.77 3.06 23.67
C VAL A 163 -10.67 1.85 23.91
N VAL A 164 -11.72 2.03 24.68
CA VAL A 164 -12.72 1.00 25.00
C VAL A 164 -14.03 1.35 24.32
N ILE A 165 -14.59 0.44 23.53
CA ILE A 165 -15.94 0.56 23.00
C ILE A 165 -16.83 -0.43 23.77
N THR A 166 -17.94 0.10 24.32
CA THR A 166 -18.97 -0.69 24.98
C THR A 166 -20.29 -0.53 24.23
N GLY A 167 -20.88 -1.64 23.80
CA GLY A 167 -22.15 -1.65 23.07
C GLY A 167 -23.36 -1.88 23.99
N TYR A 168 -24.43 -1.19 23.67
CA TYR A 168 -25.72 -1.23 24.37
C TYR A 168 -26.83 -1.61 23.42
N ARG A 169 -27.90 -2.23 23.96
CA ARG A 169 -29.16 -2.47 23.28
C ARG A 169 -30.21 -1.51 23.80
N ASP A 170 -31.20 -1.21 22.97
CA ASP A 170 -32.33 -0.38 23.37
C ASP A 170 -33.01 -0.96 24.61
N GLY A 171 -33.12 -0.13 25.66
CA GLY A 171 -33.71 -0.50 26.94
C GLY A 171 -32.92 -1.50 27.78
N GLY A 172 -31.67 -1.83 27.42
CA GLY A 172 -30.81 -2.79 28.11
C GLY A 172 -29.48 -2.20 28.61
N GLY A 173 -28.81 -2.97 29.49
CA GLY A 173 -27.42 -2.67 29.91
C GLY A 173 -26.38 -2.98 28.84
N ALA A 174 -25.12 -2.77 29.19
CA ALA A 174 -23.98 -3.15 28.36
C ALA A 174 -24.03 -4.65 28.04
N PHE A 175 -23.77 -5.04 26.77
CA PHE A 175 -23.77 -6.43 26.36
C PHE A 175 -22.54 -6.83 25.54
N SER A 176 -21.84 -5.86 24.94
CA SER A 176 -20.61 -6.08 24.18
C SER A 176 -19.52 -5.11 24.59
N ARG A 177 -18.25 -5.52 24.46
CA ARG A 177 -17.10 -4.68 24.78
C ARG A 177 -15.84 -5.18 24.10
N SER A 178 -15.00 -4.27 23.68
CA SER A 178 -13.59 -4.54 23.33
C SER A 178 -12.75 -3.28 23.52
N GLN A 179 -11.42 -3.46 23.48
CA GLN A 179 -10.48 -2.36 23.62
C GLN A 179 -9.29 -2.53 22.69
N ILE A 180 -8.69 -1.41 22.35
CA ILE A 180 -7.40 -1.31 21.66
C ILE A 180 -6.53 -0.27 22.35
N ARG A 181 -5.23 -0.32 22.08
CA ARG A 181 -4.26 0.71 22.49
C ARG A 181 -3.76 1.42 21.25
N MET A 182 -3.52 2.71 21.37
CA MET A 182 -2.88 3.52 20.36
C MET A 182 -1.97 4.55 21.01
N THR A 183 -1.00 5.06 20.24
CA THR A 183 0.01 6.00 20.74
C THR A 183 0.20 7.12 19.72
N THR A 184 0.50 8.32 20.18
CA THR A 184 1.03 9.41 19.34
C THR A 184 2.55 9.41 19.47
N SER A 185 3.24 9.37 18.33
CA SER A 185 4.71 9.48 18.30
C SER A 185 5.16 10.92 18.55
N ARG A 186 6.37 11.10 19.11
CA ARG A 186 7.07 12.41 19.08
C ARG A 186 7.64 12.74 17.72
N ASP A 187 7.87 11.72 16.89
CA ASP A 187 8.49 11.88 15.58
C ASP A 187 7.48 12.53 14.60
N PRO A 188 7.71 13.75 14.12
CA PRO A 188 6.84 14.34 13.11
C PRO A 188 7.03 13.64 11.77
N VAL A 189 6.00 13.65 10.95
CA VAL A 189 6.16 13.46 9.51
C VAL A 189 6.63 14.79 8.94
N SER A 190 7.92 14.94 8.73
CA SER A 190 8.57 16.23 8.43
C SER A 190 8.50 16.64 6.95
N ALA A 191 7.75 15.93 6.13
CA ALA A 191 7.70 16.15 4.68
C ALA A 191 6.33 15.80 4.10
N PRO A 192 5.88 16.47 3.04
CA PRO A 192 4.69 16.07 2.31
C PRO A 192 4.96 14.82 1.47
N ILE A 193 3.87 14.19 1.00
CA ILE A 193 3.91 13.01 0.16
C ILE A 193 3.47 13.40 -1.24
N PHE A 194 4.35 13.20 -2.22
CA PHE A 194 4.05 13.35 -3.64
C PHE A 194 3.60 12.00 -4.20
N TYR A 195 2.53 11.96 -4.99
CA TYR A 195 2.01 10.71 -5.52
C TYR A 195 1.22 10.89 -6.80
N ARG A 196 1.14 9.83 -7.56
CA ARG A 196 0.34 9.73 -8.77
C ARG A 196 -1.08 9.27 -8.41
N ASP A 197 -2.08 10.04 -8.79
CA ASP A 197 -3.51 9.80 -8.60
C ASP A 197 -4.13 9.35 -9.93
N VAL A 198 -4.57 8.09 -9.98
CA VAL A 198 -4.93 7.41 -11.22
C VAL A 198 -6.41 7.05 -11.22
N PRO A 199 -7.18 7.43 -12.25
CA PRO A 199 -8.51 6.88 -12.44
C PRO A 199 -8.40 5.40 -12.81
N LEU A 200 -8.97 4.53 -11.99
CA LEU A 200 -9.06 3.12 -12.30
C LEU A 200 -10.36 2.86 -13.06
N MET A 201 -10.30 2.87 -14.37
CA MET A 201 -11.43 2.67 -15.27
C MET A 201 -11.23 1.34 -16.03
N PRO A 202 -11.34 0.18 -15.35
CA PRO A 202 -11.17 -1.09 -16.02
C PRO A 202 -12.33 -1.30 -16.99
N SER A 203 -12.03 -1.52 -18.25
CA SER A 203 -13.02 -2.04 -19.18
C SER A 203 -13.05 -3.56 -19.13
N ALA A 204 -14.22 -4.15 -19.33
CA ALA A 204 -14.32 -5.59 -19.53
C ALA A 204 -13.58 -5.97 -20.81
N GLY A 205 -12.47 -6.67 -20.64
CA GLY A 205 -11.72 -7.23 -21.77
C GLY A 205 -12.30 -8.56 -22.24
N VAL A 206 -11.66 -9.15 -23.21
CA VAL A 206 -12.03 -10.47 -23.76
C VAL A 206 -11.86 -11.53 -22.66
N ASN A 207 -12.86 -12.40 -22.50
CA ASN A 207 -12.82 -13.51 -21.53
C ASN A 207 -12.65 -13.09 -20.05
N GLY A 208 -13.13 -11.90 -19.67
CA GLY A 208 -13.03 -11.39 -18.30
C GLY A 208 -11.67 -10.82 -17.92
N VAL A 209 -10.72 -10.77 -18.84
CA VAL A 209 -9.44 -10.10 -18.64
C VAL A 209 -9.63 -8.59 -18.70
N VAL A 210 -9.15 -7.87 -17.71
CA VAL A 210 -9.31 -6.41 -17.60
C VAL A 210 -8.45 -5.70 -18.63
N SER A 211 -8.98 -4.67 -19.29
CA SER A 211 -8.20 -3.82 -20.18
C SER A 211 -7.53 -2.68 -19.40
N PRO A 212 -6.31 -2.26 -19.82
CA PRO A 212 -5.66 -1.10 -19.22
C PRO A 212 -6.45 0.19 -19.51
N LEU A 213 -6.06 1.28 -18.81
CA LEU A 213 -6.62 2.60 -19.03
C LEU A 213 -6.49 3.02 -20.49
N ALA A 214 -7.59 3.49 -21.08
CA ALA A 214 -7.59 3.95 -22.45
C ALA A 214 -6.66 5.18 -22.63
N PRO A 215 -5.97 5.33 -23.77
CA PRO A 215 -5.13 6.51 -24.02
C PRO A 215 -5.90 7.84 -23.87
N THR A 216 -7.18 7.85 -24.18
CA THR A 216 -8.07 9.01 -24.03
C THR A 216 -8.29 9.44 -22.58
N ALA A 217 -7.98 8.58 -21.60
CA ALA A 217 -8.14 8.87 -20.19
C ALA A 217 -6.82 9.32 -19.51
N ILE A 218 -5.73 9.49 -20.26
CA ILE A 218 -4.42 9.91 -19.71
C ILE A 218 -4.51 11.28 -19.04
N HIS A 219 -5.28 12.21 -19.61
CA HIS A 219 -5.49 13.55 -19.04
C HIS A 219 -6.15 13.56 -17.66
N LEU A 220 -6.82 12.45 -17.29
CA LEU A 220 -7.42 12.28 -15.96
C LEU A 220 -6.40 11.80 -14.90
N ILE A 221 -5.17 11.50 -15.29
CA ILE A 221 -4.11 11.17 -14.35
C ILE A 221 -3.57 12.45 -13.76
N HIS A 222 -3.55 12.53 -12.42
CA HIS A 222 -3.03 13.68 -11.70
C HIS A 222 -1.83 13.29 -10.85
N TRP A 223 -1.01 14.26 -10.46
CA TRP A 223 -0.07 14.15 -9.35
C TRP A 223 -0.47 15.13 -8.28
N ARG A 224 -0.39 14.66 -7.04
CA ARG A 224 -0.82 15.41 -5.88
C ARG A 224 0.27 15.49 -4.83
N LEU A 225 0.18 16.51 -4.00
CA LEU A 225 0.99 16.71 -2.80
C LEU A 225 0.09 16.60 -1.58
N ARG A 226 0.43 15.71 -0.63
CA ARG A 226 -0.32 15.46 0.59
C ARG A 226 0.44 15.95 1.82
N ASP A 227 -0.05 16.99 2.45
CA ASP A 227 0.26 17.33 3.84
C ASP A 227 -0.71 16.56 4.74
N ILE A 228 -0.21 15.64 5.56
CA ILE A 228 -1.06 14.79 6.41
C ILE A 228 -1.83 15.57 7.50
N THR A 229 -1.44 16.80 7.76
CA THR A 229 -2.13 17.69 8.70
C THR A 229 -3.36 18.38 8.10
N LYS A 230 -3.53 18.29 6.79
CA LYS A 230 -4.65 18.88 6.05
C LYS A 230 -5.68 17.80 5.68
N PRO A 231 -6.96 18.15 5.55
CA PRO A 231 -8.00 17.19 5.20
C PRO A 231 -7.89 16.70 3.76
N GLU A 232 -7.29 17.46 2.86
CA GLU A 232 -7.27 17.18 1.42
C GLU A 232 -5.85 17.31 0.85
N SER A 233 -5.65 16.68 -0.30
CA SER A 233 -4.42 16.76 -1.07
C SER A 233 -4.50 17.84 -2.14
N HIS A 234 -3.39 18.53 -2.40
CA HIS A 234 -3.28 19.52 -3.45
C HIS A 234 -2.88 18.86 -4.79
N THR A 235 -3.56 19.22 -5.90
CA THR A 235 -3.19 18.78 -7.24
C THR A 235 -2.10 19.69 -7.78
N VAL A 236 -0.92 19.12 -8.09
CA VAL A 236 0.25 19.86 -8.57
C VAL A 236 0.56 19.63 -10.05
N LEU A 237 0.07 18.53 -10.65
CA LEU A 237 0.28 18.25 -12.07
C LEU A 237 -0.95 17.51 -12.63
N LYS A 238 -1.43 17.93 -13.77
CA LYS A 238 -2.55 17.36 -14.53
C LYS A 238 -2.38 17.64 -16.03
N ASP A 239 -3.32 17.14 -16.84
CA ASP A 239 -3.40 17.39 -18.27
C ASP A 239 -2.10 17.03 -19.02
N MET A 240 -1.50 15.90 -18.67
CA MET A 240 -0.29 15.41 -19.30
C MET A 240 -0.52 15.13 -20.79
N PRO A 241 0.39 15.58 -21.66
CA PRO A 241 0.28 15.34 -23.11
C PRO A 241 0.54 13.88 -23.49
N THR A 242 1.21 13.13 -22.63
CA THR A 242 1.53 11.71 -22.81
C THR A 242 1.55 11.00 -21.46
N CYS A 243 1.65 9.68 -21.44
CA CYS A 243 1.71 8.95 -20.18
C CYS A 243 3.03 9.26 -19.45
N ALA A 244 2.94 9.47 -18.15
CA ALA A 244 4.09 9.57 -17.26
C ALA A 244 3.86 8.65 -16.06
N ASN A 245 4.95 8.12 -15.49
CA ASN A 245 4.86 7.08 -14.47
C ASN A 245 5.65 7.42 -13.22
N CYS A 246 6.86 6.87 -13.09
CA CYS A 246 7.65 6.98 -11.90
C CYS A 246 8.24 8.39 -11.79
N HIS A 247 8.32 8.86 -10.57
CA HIS A 247 8.98 10.10 -10.23
C HIS A 247 10.04 9.84 -9.18
N SER A 248 10.98 10.73 -9.02
CA SER A 248 11.93 10.71 -7.91
C SER A 248 12.46 12.10 -7.60
N PHE A 249 12.90 12.29 -6.36
CA PHE A 249 13.51 13.53 -5.91
C PHE A 249 14.92 13.29 -5.39
N SER A 250 15.80 14.31 -5.51
CA SER A 250 17.07 14.27 -4.78
C SER A 250 16.84 14.33 -3.26
N ALA A 251 17.78 13.82 -2.46
CA ALA A 251 17.63 13.77 -1.00
C ALA A 251 17.47 15.15 -0.37
N ASP A 252 18.02 16.20 -1.00
CA ASP A 252 17.90 17.58 -0.55
C ASP A 252 16.62 18.28 -1.05
N GLY A 253 15.77 17.57 -1.82
CA GLY A 253 14.52 18.08 -2.36
C GLY A 253 14.66 19.11 -3.48
N LYS A 254 15.88 19.35 -4.01
CA LYS A 254 16.11 20.41 -5.01
C LYS A 254 15.97 19.99 -6.46
N THR A 255 15.98 18.70 -6.74
CA THR A 255 15.86 18.15 -8.10
C THR A 255 14.69 17.20 -8.17
N PHE A 256 13.83 17.41 -9.15
CA PHE A 256 12.71 16.54 -9.50
C PHE A 256 13.00 15.82 -10.81
N GLY A 257 12.66 14.55 -10.87
CA GLY A 257 12.71 13.74 -12.05
C GLY A 257 11.44 12.92 -12.28
N MET A 258 11.11 12.63 -13.56
CA MET A 258 9.91 11.87 -13.92
C MET A 258 10.12 11.09 -15.22
N ASP A 259 9.77 9.80 -15.20
CA ASP A 259 9.69 8.97 -16.41
C ASP A 259 8.49 9.40 -17.26
N ILE A 260 8.75 9.74 -18.53
CA ILE A 260 7.76 10.19 -19.52
C ILE A 260 7.82 9.27 -20.73
N ASP A 261 6.66 8.89 -21.26
CA ASP A 261 6.59 8.10 -22.48
C ASP A 261 7.05 8.95 -23.67
N GLY A 262 8.07 8.45 -24.37
CA GLY A 262 8.58 9.04 -25.60
C GLY A 262 7.82 8.56 -26.84
N PRO A 263 8.37 8.88 -28.02
CA PRO A 263 7.84 8.43 -29.30
C PRO A 263 7.63 6.90 -29.33
N ALA A 264 6.54 6.47 -29.94
CA ALA A 264 6.19 5.06 -30.05
C ALA A 264 5.95 4.36 -28.68
N ASN A 265 5.62 5.09 -27.62
CA ASN A 265 5.39 4.55 -26.28
C ASN A 265 6.62 3.78 -25.75
N ASP A 266 7.81 4.34 -25.96
CA ASP A 266 9.09 3.67 -25.69
C ASP A 266 9.61 3.89 -24.26
N LYS A 267 8.93 4.72 -23.44
CA LYS A 267 9.31 5.08 -22.06
C LYS A 267 10.77 5.56 -21.94
N GLY A 268 11.31 6.09 -23.02
CA GLY A 268 12.72 6.45 -23.18
C GLY A 268 13.07 7.86 -22.76
N LEU A 269 12.12 8.64 -22.21
CA LEU A 269 12.34 10.02 -21.77
C LEU A 269 12.33 10.12 -20.25
N TYR A 270 13.18 11.00 -19.73
CA TYR A 270 13.18 11.36 -18.32
C TYR A 270 13.30 12.86 -18.16
N ALA A 271 12.27 13.49 -17.57
CA ALA A 271 12.34 14.90 -17.23
C ALA A 271 13.23 15.09 -16.02
N LEU A 272 14.07 16.15 -16.01
CA LEU A 272 14.96 16.46 -14.91
C LEU A 272 15.05 17.97 -14.70
N VAL A 273 14.37 18.50 -13.68
CA VAL A 273 14.25 19.93 -13.43
C VAL A 273 14.55 20.30 -11.97
N PRO A 274 14.97 21.53 -11.69
CA PRO A 274 15.05 22.03 -10.32
C PRO A 274 13.63 22.16 -9.72
N VAL A 275 13.51 21.79 -8.44
CA VAL A 275 12.26 21.98 -7.70
C VAL A 275 12.05 23.47 -7.43
N GLN A 276 10.88 23.95 -7.78
CA GLN A 276 10.42 25.31 -7.56
C GLN A 276 8.93 25.29 -7.26
N LYS A 277 8.42 26.39 -6.70
CA LYS A 277 7.00 26.53 -6.38
C LYS A 277 6.12 26.42 -7.63
N HIS A 278 6.54 27.01 -8.73
CA HIS A 278 5.94 26.89 -10.06
C HIS A 278 6.99 26.30 -11.00
N MET A 279 6.74 25.12 -11.51
CA MET A 279 7.69 24.37 -12.34
C MET A 279 7.19 24.27 -13.76
N THR A 280 8.11 24.39 -14.72
CA THR A 280 7.84 24.12 -16.13
C THR A 280 8.85 23.14 -16.67
N ILE A 281 8.35 22.03 -17.22
CA ILE A 281 9.14 21.00 -17.88
C ILE A 281 9.07 21.26 -19.39
N GLN A 282 10.22 21.43 -20.03
CA GLN A 282 10.38 21.72 -21.45
C GLN A 282 11.20 20.63 -22.14
N GLY A 283 11.23 20.62 -23.48
CA GLY A 283 12.02 19.64 -24.24
C GLY A 283 13.50 19.62 -23.86
N LYS A 284 14.10 20.78 -23.56
CA LYS A 284 15.50 20.90 -23.10
C LYS A 284 15.79 20.20 -21.77
N ASP A 285 14.76 19.94 -20.97
CA ASP A 285 14.87 19.31 -19.67
C ASP A 285 14.77 17.79 -19.75
N MET A 286 14.65 17.25 -20.97
CA MET A 286 14.51 15.81 -21.21
C MET A 286 15.86 15.13 -21.39
N VAL A 287 16.07 14.09 -20.59
CA VAL A 287 17.11 13.08 -20.79
C VAL A 287 16.53 12.01 -21.71
N HIS A 288 17.17 11.81 -22.88
CA HIS A 288 16.82 10.72 -23.78
C HIS A 288 17.69 9.50 -23.48
N TRP A 289 17.08 8.41 -23.05
CA TRP A 289 17.81 7.15 -22.85
C TRP A 289 18.19 6.50 -24.20
N ASN A 290 17.47 6.81 -25.27
CA ASN A 290 17.80 6.39 -26.63
C ASN A 290 18.92 7.27 -27.21
N PRO A 291 19.97 6.69 -27.85
CA PRO A 291 20.92 7.49 -28.63
C PRO A 291 20.25 8.26 -29.77
N ALA A 292 20.85 9.36 -30.18
CA ALA A 292 20.41 10.12 -31.36
C ALA A 292 20.30 9.19 -32.57
N GLY A 293 19.18 9.25 -33.32
CA GLY A 293 18.88 8.38 -34.45
C GLY A 293 18.18 7.06 -34.12
N ASP A 294 18.03 6.71 -32.85
CA ASP A 294 17.33 5.51 -32.38
C ASP A 294 15.97 5.81 -31.72
N ILE A 295 15.50 7.03 -31.85
CA ILE A 295 14.20 7.47 -31.32
C ILE A 295 13.09 6.61 -31.94
N GLY A 296 12.24 6.00 -31.13
CA GLY A 296 11.20 5.08 -31.56
C GLY A 296 11.65 3.62 -31.76
N LYS A 297 12.94 3.31 -31.60
CA LYS A 297 13.43 1.95 -31.44
C LYS A 297 13.45 1.60 -29.96
N THR A 298 12.41 1.11 -29.50
CA THR A 298 12.02 0.72 -28.15
C THR A 298 13.15 0.45 -27.17
N ARG A 299 13.45 1.41 -26.33
CA ARG A 299 14.37 1.29 -25.20
C ARG A 299 13.74 1.89 -23.98
N VAL A 300 14.00 1.31 -22.87
CA VAL A 300 13.25 1.62 -21.66
C VAL A 300 14.20 2.22 -20.64
N GLY A 301 14.01 3.51 -20.33
CA GLY A 301 14.26 4.01 -18.99
C GLY A 301 13.08 3.57 -18.13
N PHE A 302 13.29 2.80 -17.07
CA PHE A 302 12.23 2.33 -16.20
C PHE A 302 12.62 2.47 -14.74
N MET A 303 11.73 3.08 -13.95
CA MET A 303 11.94 3.38 -12.54
C MET A 303 13.22 4.18 -12.28
N SER A 304 13.42 5.20 -13.11
CA SER A 304 14.60 6.07 -13.00
C SER A 304 14.65 6.77 -11.65
N GLN A 305 15.85 6.89 -11.07
CA GLN A 305 16.07 7.48 -9.76
C GLN A 305 17.13 8.57 -9.83
N VAL A 306 16.81 9.75 -9.33
CA VAL A 306 17.77 10.85 -9.14
C VAL A 306 18.71 10.50 -7.98
N SER A 307 20.01 10.78 -8.12
CA SER A 307 20.97 10.61 -7.04
C SER A 307 20.69 11.56 -5.85
N PRO A 308 21.18 11.25 -4.65
CA PRO A 308 20.94 12.09 -3.47
C PRO A 308 21.35 13.55 -3.65
N ASP A 309 22.40 13.82 -4.42
CA ASP A 309 22.91 15.16 -4.74
C ASP A 309 22.30 15.81 -5.99
N GLY A 310 21.38 15.10 -6.67
CA GLY A 310 20.72 15.59 -7.90
C GLY A 310 21.59 15.61 -9.16
N ARG A 311 22.83 15.10 -9.10
CA ARG A 311 23.77 15.09 -10.22
C ARG A 311 23.52 13.98 -11.22
N TYR A 312 23.22 12.78 -10.73
CA TYR A 312 23.10 11.59 -11.55
C TYR A 312 21.65 11.11 -11.63
N VAL A 313 21.33 10.41 -12.70
CA VAL A 313 20.10 9.62 -12.83
C VAL A 313 20.47 8.19 -13.13
N LEU A 314 19.89 7.26 -12.41
CA LEU A 314 20.01 5.82 -12.64
C LEU A 314 18.73 5.29 -13.28
N SER A 315 18.82 4.37 -14.23
CA SER A 315 17.66 3.73 -14.87
C SER A 315 17.97 2.32 -15.32
N THR A 316 16.91 1.57 -15.65
CA THR A 316 17.01 0.28 -16.34
C THR A 316 17.01 0.51 -17.84
N PHE A 317 17.98 -0.04 -18.54
CA PHE A 317 18.18 0.15 -19.96
C PHE A 317 18.23 -1.20 -20.70
N ALA A 318 17.32 -1.38 -21.67
CA ALA A 318 17.20 -2.66 -22.36
C ALA A 318 18.25 -2.92 -23.47
N GLY A 319 19.10 -1.92 -23.77
CA GLY A 319 20.12 -2.03 -24.82
C GLY A 319 19.62 -1.74 -26.23
N PRO A 320 20.54 -1.62 -27.21
CA PRO A 320 20.25 -1.06 -28.51
C PRO A 320 19.39 -1.91 -29.47
N SER A 321 19.20 -3.16 -29.18
CA SER A 321 18.59 -4.11 -30.13
C SER A 321 17.23 -4.66 -29.68
N LEU A 322 16.78 -4.36 -28.47
CA LEU A 322 15.57 -4.97 -27.91
C LEU A 322 14.38 -4.02 -27.96
N LYS A 323 13.27 -4.51 -28.46
CA LYS A 323 11.97 -3.84 -28.38
C LYS A 323 11.37 -4.01 -26.99
N LEU A 324 10.45 -3.11 -26.60
CA LEU A 324 9.75 -3.18 -25.30
C LEU A 324 9.17 -4.57 -25.03
N LEU A 325 8.46 -5.13 -25.99
CA LEU A 325 7.84 -6.46 -25.89
C LEU A 325 8.83 -7.64 -25.89
N GLU A 326 10.11 -7.38 -26.13
CA GLU A 326 11.20 -8.37 -26.06
C GLU A 326 11.97 -8.30 -24.75
N SER A 327 11.77 -7.21 -23.99
CA SER A 327 12.48 -6.94 -22.73
C SER A 327 11.56 -6.84 -21.51
N TYR A 328 10.24 -6.89 -21.72
CA TYR A 328 9.25 -6.80 -20.66
C TYR A 328 8.18 -7.87 -20.80
N TYR A 329 7.83 -8.46 -19.67
CA TYR A 329 6.61 -9.24 -19.54
C TYR A 329 5.45 -8.29 -19.21
N VAL A 330 4.40 -8.36 -20.00
CA VAL A 330 3.19 -7.55 -19.81
C VAL A 330 1.98 -8.45 -19.97
N THR A 331 1.10 -8.46 -18.98
CA THR A 331 -0.20 -9.14 -19.05
C THR A 331 -1.20 -8.48 -18.09
N ASN A 332 -2.49 -8.70 -18.32
CA ASN A 332 -3.55 -8.11 -17.52
C ASN A 332 -4.16 -9.14 -16.57
N PHE A 333 -4.77 -8.69 -15.49
CA PHE A 333 -5.49 -9.53 -14.57
C PHE A 333 -6.94 -9.79 -15.03
N MET A 334 -7.56 -10.84 -14.53
CA MET A 334 -9.01 -11.01 -14.58
C MET A 334 -9.72 -10.25 -13.46
N ASP A 335 -9.02 -10.01 -12.36
CA ASP A 335 -9.56 -9.26 -11.22
C ASP A 335 -9.43 -7.76 -11.47
N TYR A 336 -10.56 -7.05 -11.53
CA TYR A 336 -10.60 -5.60 -11.79
C TYR A 336 -9.86 -4.75 -10.75
N ARG A 337 -9.56 -5.28 -9.58
CA ARG A 337 -8.75 -4.62 -8.56
C ARG A 337 -7.29 -4.48 -8.99
N PHE A 338 -6.82 -5.35 -9.88
CA PHE A 338 -5.47 -5.33 -10.44
C PHE A 338 -5.62 -5.17 -11.95
N LEU A 339 -4.98 -4.16 -12.53
CA LEU A 339 -5.09 -3.92 -13.97
C LEU A 339 -4.09 -4.77 -14.75
N GLN A 340 -2.82 -4.50 -14.51
CA GLN A 340 -1.74 -5.01 -15.34
C GLN A 340 -0.54 -5.40 -14.49
N VAL A 341 0.10 -6.49 -14.89
CA VAL A 341 1.46 -6.83 -14.50
C VAL A 341 2.41 -6.34 -15.57
N PHE A 342 3.46 -5.69 -15.16
CA PHE A 342 4.50 -5.16 -16.04
C PHE A 342 5.85 -5.24 -15.32
N PHE A 343 6.78 -6.04 -15.85
CA PHE A 343 8.11 -6.16 -15.24
C PHE A 343 9.18 -6.49 -16.31
N PRO A 344 10.42 -5.97 -16.15
CA PRO A 344 11.51 -6.23 -17.07
C PRO A 344 11.98 -7.68 -16.96
N THR A 345 12.30 -8.29 -18.09
CA THR A 345 12.89 -9.63 -18.19
C THR A 345 14.30 -9.58 -18.78
N ARG A 346 14.69 -8.44 -19.32
CA ARG A 346 16.02 -8.10 -19.85
C ARG A 346 16.30 -6.64 -19.55
N GLY A 347 17.56 -6.29 -19.41
CA GLY A 347 18.02 -4.93 -19.18
C GLY A 347 19.17 -4.86 -18.19
N VAL A 348 19.90 -3.77 -18.26
CA VAL A 348 21.04 -3.47 -17.38
C VAL A 348 20.82 -2.13 -16.70
N LEU A 349 21.53 -1.87 -15.60
CA LEU A 349 21.52 -0.52 -15.03
C LEU A 349 22.43 0.39 -15.86
N ALA A 350 21.92 1.57 -16.16
CA ALA A 350 22.66 2.66 -16.78
C ALA A 350 22.48 3.93 -15.97
N TRP A 351 23.49 4.80 -16.02
CA TRP A 351 23.45 6.07 -15.34
C TRP A 351 23.72 7.24 -16.32
N TYR A 352 23.20 8.38 -15.98
CA TYR A 352 23.37 9.64 -16.69
C TYR A 352 23.99 10.67 -15.77
N ASP A 353 25.02 11.38 -16.25
CA ASP A 353 25.61 12.53 -15.56
C ASP A 353 25.06 13.82 -16.16
N ARG A 354 24.31 14.56 -15.37
CA ARG A 354 23.70 15.85 -15.74
C ARG A 354 24.75 16.90 -16.14
N SER A 355 25.96 16.86 -15.56
CA SER A 355 27.01 17.84 -15.80
C SER A 355 27.70 17.65 -17.15
N THR A 356 27.79 16.41 -17.63
CA THR A 356 28.52 16.05 -18.86
C THR A 356 27.61 15.57 -20.00
N GLY A 357 26.37 15.21 -19.69
CA GLY A 357 25.44 14.57 -20.64
C GLY A 357 25.79 13.11 -20.97
N VAL A 358 26.78 12.54 -20.32
CA VAL A 358 27.24 11.16 -20.56
C VAL A 358 26.22 10.17 -20.00
N ARG A 359 25.95 9.13 -20.77
CA ARG A 359 25.14 7.96 -20.43
C ARG A 359 25.94 6.71 -20.65
N THR A 360 25.98 5.82 -19.65
CA THR A 360 26.75 4.58 -19.77
C THR A 360 26.18 3.50 -18.83
N PRO A 361 26.27 2.22 -19.21
CA PRO A 361 26.01 1.12 -18.29
C PRO A 361 26.89 1.21 -17.04
N LEU A 362 26.37 0.73 -15.90
CA LEU A 362 27.09 0.69 -14.63
C LEU A 362 27.86 -0.64 -14.51
N PRO A 363 29.21 -0.64 -14.56
CA PRO A 363 29.99 -1.87 -14.41
C PRO A 363 29.65 -2.62 -13.12
N GLY A 364 29.39 -3.94 -13.23
CA GLY A 364 28.90 -4.80 -12.15
C GLY A 364 27.38 -4.94 -12.12
N ALA A 365 26.65 -4.06 -12.81
CA ALA A 365 25.21 -4.15 -13.02
C ALA A 365 24.87 -4.02 -14.51
N ASP A 366 25.79 -4.46 -15.40
CA ASP A 366 25.73 -4.33 -16.86
C ASP A 366 25.87 -5.67 -17.61
N ASP A 367 25.87 -6.80 -16.91
CA ASP A 367 25.96 -8.13 -17.56
C ASP A 367 24.60 -8.50 -18.21
N PRO A 368 24.55 -8.65 -19.57
CA PRO A 368 23.32 -8.94 -20.29
C PRO A 368 22.76 -10.35 -20.04
N LYS A 369 23.47 -11.22 -19.35
CA LYS A 369 22.96 -12.52 -18.86
C LYS A 369 21.87 -12.35 -17.81
N TYR A 370 21.79 -11.18 -17.23
CA TYR A 370 20.83 -10.84 -16.19
C TYR A 370 19.91 -9.69 -16.63
N VAL A 371 18.73 -9.63 -16.07
CA VAL A 371 17.97 -8.40 -15.93
C VAL A 371 18.36 -7.74 -14.63
N GLN A 372 18.64 -6.45 -14.66
CA GLN A 372 19.06 -5.62 -13.55
C GLN A 372 18.18 -4.36 -13.55
N THR A 373 17.40 -4.19 -12.51
CA THR A 373 16.31 -3.18 -12.45
C THR A 373 16.09 -2.67 -11.05
N ASP A 374 15.19 -1.71 -10.88
CA ASP A 374 14.79 -1.12 -9.59
C ASP A 374 15.99 -0.56 -8.80
N GLY A 375 16.97 0.00 -9.50
CA GLY A 375 18.15 0.56 -8.86
C GLY A 375 17.82 1.76 -8.00
N VAL A 376 18.29 1.76 -6.75
CA VAL A 376 18.18 2.89 -5.81
C VAL A 376 19.53 3.25 -5.22
N TRP A 377 19.73 4.54 -4.99
CA TRP A 377 20.95 5.07 -4.40
C TRP A 377 20.98 4.82 -2.90
N SER A 378 22.18 4.52 -2.36
CA SER A 378 22.42 4.70 -0.93
C SER A 378 22.31 6.18 -0.55
N PRO A 379 21.91 6.52 0.70
CA PRO A 379 21.77 7.91 1.12
C PRO A 379 23.02 8.76 0.95
N ASP A 380 24.21 8.14 1.03
CA ASP A 380 25.52 8.77 0.83
C ASP A 380 26.02 8.74 -0.63
N GLY A 381 25.23 8.17 -1.55
CA GLY A 381 25.55 8.07 -2.98
C GLY A 381 26.68 7.09 -3.35
N LYS A 382 27.20 6.30 -2.40
CA LYS A 382 28.38 5.46 -2.64
C LYS A 382 28.10 4.14 -3.33
N TYR A 383 26.89 3.60 -3.16
CA TYR A 383 26.50 2.33 -3.76
C TYR A 383 25.03 2.37 -4.20
N ILE A 384 24.68 1.38 -4.99
CA ILE A 384 23.33 1.17 -5.53
C ILE A 384 22.86 -0.20 -5.09
N VAL A 385 21.62 -0.27 -4.61
CA VAL A 385 20.87 -1.51 -4.40
C VAL A 385 19.91 -1.69 -5.55
N PHE A 386 19.86 -2.89 -6.13
CA PHE A 386 19.03 -3.18 -7.30
C PHE A 386 18.53 -4.62 -7.31
N ALA A 387 17.46 -4.86 -8.08
CA ALA A 387 16.91 -6.18 -8.31
C ALA A 387 17.58 -6.84 -9.50
N ARG A 388 17.96 -8.13 -9.38
CA ARG A 388 18.65 -8.92 -10.40
C ARG A 388 18.03 -10.31 -10.53
N ALA A 389 17.83 -10.77 -11.76
CA ALA A 389 17.47 -12.14 -12.07
C ALA A 389 18.14 -12.59 -13.37
N GLU A 390 18.13 -13.88 -13.70
CA GLU A 390 18.54 -14.35 -15.02
C GLU A 390 17.66 -13.72 -16.09
N ALA A 391 18.28 -13.20 -17.15
CA ALA A 391 17.57 -12.62 -18.28
C ALA A 391 16.76 -13.70 -19.02
N ARG A 392 15.54 -13.38 -19.37
CA ARG A 392 14.61 -14.31 -20.02
C ARG A 392 13.92 -13.66 -21.20
N ASP A 393 13.48 -14.51 -22.13
CA ASP A 393 12.46 -14.09 -23.09
C ASP A 393 11.14 -13.87 -22.32
N PRO A 394 10.47 -12.74 -22.48
CA PRO A 394 9.18 -12.49 -21.83
C PRO A 394 8.09 -13.48 -22.31
N ARG A 395 8.31 -14.14 -23.45
CA ARG A 395 7.42 -15.17 -24.02
C ARG A 395 8.26 -16.30 -24.58
N PRO A 396 8.79 -17.20 -23.73
CA PRO A 396 9.68 -18.26 -24.18
C PRO A 396 9.06 -19.11 -25.28
N PRO A 397 9.79 -19.42 -26.37
CA PRO A 397 9.32 -20.31 -27.42
C PRO A 397 8.92 -21.69 -26.84
N GLY A 398 7.81 -22.21 -27.30
CA GLY A 398 7.30 -23.54 -26.85
C GLY A 398 6.53 -23.51 -25.53
N GLN A 399 6.51 -22.40 -24.82
CA GLN A 399 5.64 -22.19 -23.67
C GLN A 399 4.23 -21.80 -24.15
N GLY A 400 3.17 -22.35 -23.57
CA GLY A 400 1.82 -21.89 -23.80
C GLY A 400 1.68 -20.39 -23.50
N LYS A 401 0.88 -19.68 -24.29
CA LYS A 401 0.66 -18.26 -24.07
C LYS A 401 -0.22 -18.05 -22.84
N ALA A 402 0.28 -17.31 -21.84
CA ALA A 402 -0.55 -16.85 -20.75
C ALA A 402 -1.68 -15.94 -21.27
N THR A 403 -2.89 -16.18 -20.83
CA THR A 403 -4.08 -15.41 -21.21
C THR A 403 -4.35 -14.25 -20.26
N HIS A 404 -3.85 -14.33 -19.03
CA HIS A 404 -4.00 -13.33 -17.97
C HIS A 404 -2.87 -13.47 -16.94
N ALA A 405 -2.75 -12.53 -16.03
CA ALA A 405 -1.85 -12.63 -14.89
C ALA A 405 -2.34 -13.74 -13.94
N LEU A 406 -1.41 -14.48 -13.35
CA LEU A 406 -1.63 -15.69 -12.55
C LEU A 406 -2.05 -16.95 -13.37
N ASP A 407 -2.03 -16.88 -14.70
CA ASP A 407 -2.16 -18.05 -15.57
C ASP A 407 -0.98 -19.01 -15.32
N ALA A 408 -1.22 -20.31 -15.49
CA ALA A 408 -0.18 -21.34 -15.34
C ALA A 408 1.02 -21.15 -16.31
N ASN A 409 0.77 -20.49 -17.44
CA ASN A 409 1.80 -20.16 -18.45
C ASN A 409 2.40 -18.77 -18.24
N GLU A 410 2.13 -18.08 -17.12
CA GLU A 410 2.75 -16.80 -16.81
C GLU A 410 4.27 -16.94 -16.74
N THR A 411 5.00 -16.06 -17.40
CA THR A 411 6.47 -16.05 -17.34
C THR A 411 6.93 -15.84 -15.91
N GLN A 412 7.70 -16.81 -15.42
CA GLN A 412 8.20 -16.81 -14.05
C GLN A 412 9.57 -16.14 -14.00
N ILE A 413 9.71 -15.14 -13.15
CA ILE A 413 10.98 -14.48 -12.83
C ILE A 413 11.00 -14.12 -11.34
N GLN A 414 12.09 -14.44 -10.67
CA GLN A 414 12.31 -14.13 -9.26
C GLN A 414 13.56 -13.30 -9.16
N TYR A 415 13.40 -12.09 -8.67
CA TYR A 415 14.51 -11.17 -8.47
C TYR A 415 15.13 -11.38 -7.09
N ASP A 416 16.46 -11.23 -7.05
CA ASP A 416 17.26 -11.12 -5.86
C ASP A 416 17.81 -9.69 -5.72
N LEU A 417 17.97 -9.17 -4.51
CA LEU A 417 18.54 -7.86 -4.29
C LEU A 417 20.05 -7.95 -4.19
N TYR A 418 20.71 -7.09 -4.96
CA TYR A 418 22.16 -6.96 -5.02
C TYR A 418 22.59 -5.54 -4.66
N ARG A 419 23.81 -5.40 -4.21
CA ARG A 419 24.47 -4.12 -3.96
C ARG A 419 25.71 -4.03 -4.86
N VAL A 420 25.94 -2.87 -5.49
CA VAL A 420 27.12 -2.57 -6.29
C VAL A 420 27.67 -1.19 -5.92
N PRO A 421 29.02 -1.01 -5.76
CA PRO A 421 29.61 0.31 -5.59
C PRO A 421 29.32 1.21 -6.80
N PHE A 422 29.10 2.51 -6.59
CA PHE A 422 28.96 3.46 -7.69
C PHE A 422 30.32 3.96 -8.20
N ASN A 423 31.23 4.37 -7.29
CA ASN A 423 32.61 4.79 -7.59
C ASN A 423 32.70 5.78 -8.76
N ASP A 424 31.90 6.86 -8.74
CA ASP A 424 31.79 7.85 -9.83
C ASP A 424 31.51 7.19 -11.20
N GLY A 425 30.63 6.19 -11.22
CA GLY A 425 30.26 5.46 -12.43
C GLY A 425 31.21 4.35 -12.85
N LYS A 426 32.31 4.12 -12.13
CA LYS A 426 33.25 3.00 -12.40
C LYS A 426 32.72 1.66 -11.93
N GLY A 427 31.67 1.67 -11.08
CA GLY A 427 31.04 0.46 -10.58
C GLY A 427 31.94 -0.39 -9.69
N GLY A 428 31.73 -1.69 -9.73
CA GLY A 428 32.47 -2.68 -8.95
C GLY A 428 31.84 -4.07 -9.01
N VAL A 429 32.19 -4.93 -8.07
CA VAL A 429 31.60 -6.26 -7.95
C VAL A 429 30.22 -6.12 -7.29
N ALA A 430 29.20 -6.70 -7.92
CA ALA A 430 27.86 -6.77 -7.32
C ALA A 430 27.79 -7.95 -6.35
N GLU A 431 27.30 -7.69 -5.13
CA GLU A 431 27.15 -8.67 -4.06
C GLU A 431 25.66 -8.86 -3.70
N PRO A 432 25.20 -10.11 -3.50
CA PRO A 432 23.84 -10.37 -3.06
C PRO A 432 23.64 -9.89 -1.62
N ILE A 433 22.47 -9.33 -1.32
CA ILE A 433 22.10 -8.91 0.03
C ILE A 433 21.52 -10.11 0.77
N ALA A 434 22.20 -10.55 1.83
CA ALA A 434 21.72 -11.66 2.65
C ALA A 434 20.31 -11.38 3.21
N GLY A 435 19.41 -12.37 3.09
CA GLY A 435 18.01 -12.24 3.50
C GLY A 435 17.08 -11.65 2.45
N ALA A 436 17.60 -10.91 1.48
CA ALA A 436 16.83 -10.36 0.36
C ALA A 436 17.25 -11.00 -0.98
N SER A 437 18.00 -12.11 -0.93
CA SER A 437 18.47 -12.86 -2.09
C SER A 437 18.43 -14.35 -1.81
N HIS A 438 18.29 -15.17 -2.88
CA HIS A 438 18.34 -16.64 -2.86
C HIS A 438 17.37 -17.27 -1.86
N ASN A 439 16.21 -16.67 -1.65
CA ASN A 439 15.19 -17.13 -0.70
C ASN A 439 13.97 -17.78 -1.38
N GLY A 440 14.05 -18.02 -2.70
CA GLY A 440 12.99 -18.66 -3.48
C GLY A 440 11.78 -17.75 -3.76
N MET A 441 11.90 -16.46 -3.48
CA MET A 441 10.88 -15.45 -3.71
C MET A 441 11.43 -14.36 -4.64
N SER A 442 10.54 -13.55 -5.18
CA SER A 442 10.91 -12.36 -5.93
C SER A 442 11.02 -11.17 -4.99
N ASN A 443 12.22 -10.62 -4.85
CA ASN A 443 12.53 -9.47 -4.00
C ASN A 443 12.79 -8.25 -4.88
N ASN A 444 12.03 -7.19 -4.71
CA ASN A 444 12.06 -6.05 -5.63
C ASN A 444 11.71 -4.73 -4.92
N PHE A 445 11.85 -3.63 -5.63
CA PHE A 445 11.55 -2.28 -5.17
C PHE A 445 12.22 -1.96 -3.82
N PRO A 446 13.56 -2.02 -3.74
CA PRO A 446 14.28 -1.71 -2.50
C PRO A 446 14.20 -0.21 -2.18
N LYS A 447 14.16 0.13 -0.88
CA LYS A 447 14.30 1.51 -0.38
C LYS A 447 15.13 1.50 0.89
N ILE A 448 16.26 2.21 0.87
CA ILE A 448 17.18 2.32 2.01
C ILE A 448 16.70 3.46 2.91
N SER A 449 16.72 3.25 4.23
CA SER A 449 16.41 4.33 5.18
C SER A 449 17.41 5.48 5.07
N PRO A 450 17.01 6.74 5.35
CA PRO A 450 17.90 7.89 5.22
C PRO A 450 19.17 7.82 6.07
N ASP A 451 19.16 7.07 7.18
CA ASP A 451 20.33 6.80 8.02
C ASP A 451 21.22 5.66 7.50
N GLY A 452 20.84 5.00 6.41
CA GLY A 452 21.57 3.90 5.79
C GLY A 452 21.50 2.57 6.55
N ARG A 453 20.69 2.44 7.62
CA ARG A 453 20.68 1.26 8.49
C ARG A 453 19.76 0.16 8.03
N TRP A 454 18.64 0.52 7.40
CA TRP A 454 17.56 -0.40 7.05
C TRP A 454 17.27 -0.40 5.57
N LEU A 455 16.93 -1.57 5.05
CA LEU A 455 16.43 -1.77 3.70
C LEU A 455 15.02 -2.35 3.80
N VAL A 456 14.02 -1.65 3.25
CA VAL A 456 12.67 -2.17 3.04
C VAL A 456 12.50 -2.54 1.58
N PHE A 457 11.88 -3.68 1.32
CA PHE A 457 11.64 -4.19 -0.03
C PHE A 457 10.31 -4.93 -0.13
N VAL A 458 9.82 -5.09 -1.36
CA VAL A 458 8.65 -5.90 -1.67
C VAL A 458 9.09 -7.33 -1.94
N GLN A 459 8.37 -8.29 -1.37
CA GLN A 459 8.51 -9.71 -1.67
C GLN A 459 7.19 -10.26 -2.22
N CYS A 460 7.25 -11.02 -3.31
CA CYS A 460 6.13 -11.74 -3.92
C CYS A 460 6.61 -13.05 -4.57
N LYS A 461 5.70 -13.88 -5.06
CA LYS A 461 6.08 -15.18 -5.66
C LYS A 461 6.71 -15.04 -7.05
N ASN A 462 6.27 -14.07 -7.84
CA ASN A 462 6.67 -13.91 -9.23
C ASN A 462 6.64 -12.44 -9.68
N GLY A 463 7.60 -12.02 -10.49
CA GLY A 463 7.67 -10.68 -11.05
C GLY A 463 7.94 -9.61 -9.99
N GLN A 464 7.32 -8.46 -10.13
CA GLN A 464 7.48 -7.34 -9.19
C GLN A 464 6.21 -6.52 -9.06
N LEU A 465 6.15 -5.69 -8.03
CA LEU A 465 5.12 -4.68 -7.75
C LEU A 465 3.68 -5.22 -7.90
N MET A 466 2.70 -4.48 -7.43
CA MET A 466 1.27 -4.66 -7.68
C MET A 466 0.71 -6.09 -7.68
N ARG A 467 1.50 -7.07 -7.25
CA ARG A 467 1.03 -8.46 -7.14
C ARG A 467 0.09 -8.57 -5.93
N PRO A 468 -0.99 -9.35 -6.02
CA PRO A 468 -1.92 -9.54 -4.89
C PRO A 468 -1.24 -10.04 -3.61
N ASP A 469 -0.19 -10.84 -3.76
CA ASP A 469 0.61 -11.43 -2.69
C ASP A 469 1.82 -10.59 -2.24
N SER A 470 1.97 -9.37 -2.77
CA SER A 470 3.07 -8.46 -2.39
C SER A 470 3.03 -8.10 -0.91
N GLN A 471 4.16 -8.29 -0.23
CA GLN A 471 4.37 -7.98 1.19
C GLN A 471 5.66 -7.18 1.37
N LEU A 472 5.64 -6.27 2.35
CA LEU A 472 6.82 -5.50 2.75
C LEU A 472 7.67 -6.31 3.74
N TYR A 473 8.96 -6.33 3.51
CA TYR A 473 9.97 -6.90 4.39
C TYR A 473 11.02 -5.85 4.72
N ILE A 474 11.60 -5.96 5.90
CA ILE A 474 12.70 -5.11 6.36
C ILE A 474 13.88 -5.98 6.76
N VAL A 475 15.09 -5.52 6.42
CA VAL A 475 16.37 -6.18 6.74
C VAL A 475 17.40 -5.10 7.03
N PRO A 476 18.46 -5.35 7.83
CA PRO A 476 19.60 -4.43 7.89
C PRO A 476 20.16 -4.16 6.49
N ALA A 477 20.55 -2.93 6.18
CA ALA A 477 21.05 -2.57 4.84
C ALA A 477 22.30 -3.37 4.43
N GLU A 478 23.08 -3.83 5.41
CA GLU A 478 24.23 -4.72 5.19
C GLU A 478 23.83 -6.19 4.97
N GLY A 479 22.54 -6.50 5.04
CA GLY A 479 22.02 -7.87 5.00
C GLY A 479 21.85 -8.50 6.37
N GLY A 480 21.18 -9.65 6.42
CA GLY A 480 20.89 -10.37 7.65
C GLY A 480 19.56 -11.15 7.59
N THR A 481 18.94 -11.31 8.73
CA THR A 481 17.63 -11.99 8.80
C THR A 481 16.51 -11.02 8.44
N PRO A 482 15.76 -11.25 7.35
CA PRO A 482 14.65 -10.39 6.97
C PRO A 482 13.46 -10.61 7.90
N ARG A 483 12.69 -9.57 8.15
CA ARG A 483 11.47 -9.62 8.92
C ARG A 483 10.31 -9.11 8.08
N ARG A 484 9.23 -9.88 8.03
CA ARG A 484 7.98 -9.42 7.45
C ARG A 484 7.43 -8.29 8.31
N MET A 485 7.12 -7.16 7.70
CA MET A 485 6.65 -5.99 8.43
C MET A 485 5.24 -6.21 9.02
N ARG A 486 5.02 -5.71 10.21
CA ARG A 486 3.72 -5.71 10.90
C ARG A 486 2.71 -4.81 10.20
N ALA A 487 3.17 -3.76 9.56
CA ALA A 487 2.37 -2.83 8.78
C ALA A 487 1.69 -3.46 7.56
N ASN A 488 2.11 -4.68 7.15
CA ASN A 488 1.50 -5.34 6.00
C ASN A 488 0.01 -5.52 6.20
N THR A 489 -0.74 -5.00 5.26
CA THR A 489 -2.17 -5.21 5.14
C THR A 489 -2.46 -6.54 4.44
N ARG A 490 -3.73 -6.89 4.37
CA ARG A 490 -4.19 -8.17 3.83
C ARG A 490 -3.89 -8.37 2.34
N LEU A 491 -3.80 -7.31 1.54
CA LEU A 491 -3.78 -7.43 0.07
C LEU A 491 -2.94 -6.32 -0.57
N MET A 492 -1.94 -6.74 -1.34
CA MET A 492 -1.04 -5.88 -2.11
C MET A 492 -0.44 -4.75 -1.26
N ASN A 493 0.81 -4.87 -0.89
CA ASN A 493 1.58 -3.84 -0.18
C ASN A 493 2.78 -3.48 -1.04
N SER A 494 2.86 -2.24 -1.53
CA SER A 494 3.88 -1.85 -2.51
C SER A 494 4.11 -0.34 -2.53
N TRP A 495 5.05 0.11 -3.36
CA TRP A 495 5.39 1.52 -3.58
C TRP A 495 5.66 2.28 -2.28
N HIS A 496 6.54 1.76 -1.49
CA HIS A 496 6.90 2.36 -0.21
C HIS A 496 8.00 3.42 -0.35
N SER A 497 7.99 4.40 0.55
CA SER A 497 8.99 5.46 0.64
C SER A 497 9.22 5.87 2.09
N TRP A 498 10.48 6.14 2.44
CA TRP A 498 10.88 6.63 3.74
C TRP A 498 10.67 8.15 3.88
N SER A 499 10.19 8.58 5.05
CA SER A 499 10.27 9.99 5.41
C SER A 499 11.73 10.44 5.59
N PRO A 500 12.05 11.74 5.36
CA PRO A 500 13.43 12.22 5.47
C PRO A 500 14.08 11.99 6.83
N ASN A 501 13.29 11.94 7.92
CA ASN A 501 13.80 11.64 9.26
C ASN A 501 13.95 10.13 9.54
N GLY A 502 13.59 9.26 8.58
CA GLY A 502 13.71 7.80 8.73
C GLY A 502 12.79 7.17 9.78
N ARG A 503 11.74 7.87 10.23
CA ARG A 503 10.82 7.39 11.27
C ARG A 503 9.48 6.91 10.73
N TRP A 504 9.15 7.26 9.49
CA TRP A 504 7.90 6.89 8.86
C TRP A 504 8.12 6.26 7.51
N LEU A 505 7.29 5.29 7.18
CA LEU A 505 7.23 4.68 5.86
C LEU A 505 5.81 4.82 5.33
N VAL A 506 5.66 5.49 4.18
CA VAL A 506 4.40 5.50 3.41
C VAL A 506 4.39 4.35 2.42
N PHE A 507 3.23 3.77 2.15
CA PHE A 507 3.05 2.74 1.13
C PHE A 507 1.61 2.69 0.62
N SER A 508 1.41 1.98 -0.48
CA SER A 508 0.10 1.77 -1.09
C SER A 508 -0.44 0.36 -0.83
N SER A 509 -1.75 0.25 -0.58
CA SER A 509 -2.42 -1.05 -0.41
C SER A 509 -3.86 -1.03 -0.94
N LYS A 510 -4.37 -2.23 -1.27
CA LYS A 510 -5.77 -2.50 -1.71
C LYS A 510 -6.61 -3.22 -0.64
N ALA A 511 -6.23 -3.12 0.64
CA ALA A 511 -6.86 -3.89 1.72
C ALA A 511 -8.33 -3.53 1.97
N ARG A 512 -8.70 -2.28 1.78
CA ARG A 512 -10.03 -1.74 2.12
C ARG A 512 -10.87 -1.31 0.93
N SER A 513 -10.25 -1.20 -0.24
CA SER A 513 -10.87 -0.74 -1.47
C SER A 513 -10.28 -1.53 -2.64
N PRO A 514 -11.01 -1.70 -3.76
CA PRO A 514 -10.40 -2.15 -5.01
C PRO A 514 -9.35 -1.15 -5.53
N TYR A 515 -9.43 0.11 -5.10
CA TYR A 515 -8.47 1.15 -5.43
C TYR A 515 -7.36 1.20 -4.40
N THR A 516 -6.14 1.47 -4.83
CA THR A 516 -4.99 1.63 -3.95
C THR A 516 -5.18 2.85 -3.05
N GLN A 517 -5.04 2.65 -1.74
CA GLN A 517 -5.09 3.70 -0.73
C GLN A 517 -3.71 3.89 -0.11
N MET A 518 -3.49 5.05 0.48
CA MET A 518 -2.23 5.44 1.11
C MET A 518 -2.22 5.06 2.59
N TYR A 519 -1.18 4.35 3.02
CA TYR A 519 -0.97 3.92 4.40
C TYR A 519 0.37 4.43 4.92
N LEU A 520 0.46 4.56 6.23
CA LEU A 520 1.64 5.03 6.93
C LEU A 520 1.95 4.08 8.10
N THR A 521 3.22 3.83 8.38
CA THR A 521 3.68 3.12 9.57
C THR A 521 4.84 3.82 10.22
N HIS A 522 4.89 3.82 11.55
CA HIS A 522 6.06 4.28 12.31
C HIS A 522 7.11 3.18 12.35
N ILE A 523 8.38 3.55 12.23
CA ILE A 523 9.53 2.64 12.35
C ILE A 523 10.47 3.21 13.41
N ASP A 524 10.75 2.44 14.45
CA ASP A 524 11.66 2.84 15.51
C ASP A 524 13.14 2.69 15.09
N ALA A 525 14.05 3.07 15.99
CA ALA A 525 15.49 2.99 15.73
C ALA A 525 16.00 1.56 15.51
N ASP A 526 15.29 0.55 16.04
CA ASP A 526 15.63 -0.87 15.90
C ASP A 526 14.94 -1.52 14.71
N GLY A 527 14.29 -0.72 13.85
CA GLY A 527 13.59 -1.16 12.67
C GLY A 527 12.23 -1.81 12.96
N ASN A 528 11.70 -1.75 14.18
CA ASN A 528 10.36 -2.28 14.47
C ASN A 528 9.29 -1.33 13.94
N ASP A 529 8.34 -1.90 13.24
CA ASP A 529 7.23 -1.17 12.63
C ASP A 529 5.92 -1.36 13.40
N SER A 530 5.06 -0.34 13.36
CA SER A 530 3.71 -0.34 13.92
C SER A 530 2.69 -0.89 12.92
N PRO A 531 1.46 -1.27 13.35
CA PRO A 531 0.35 -1.49 12.45
C PRO A 531 0.11 -0.28 11.54
N ALA A 532 -0.32 -0.56 10.31
CA ALA A 532 -0.57 0.48 9.33
C ALA A 532 -1.73 1.39 9.72
N ILE A 533 -1.55 2.69 9.55
CA ILE A 533 -2.62 3.68 9.64
C ILE A 533 -2.96 4.21 8.24
N LEU A 534 -4.24 4.43 7.99
CA LEU A 534 -4.75 4.96 6.72
C LEU A 534 -4.61 6.48 6.70
N ILE A 535 -4.10 7.04 5.63
CA ILE A 535 -4.19 8.47 5.34
C ILE A 535 -5.48 8.69 4.56
N ASP A 536 -6.52 9.14 5.26
CA ASP A 536 -7.82 9.38 4.67
C ASP A 536 -7.81 10.54 3.67
N ASN A 537 -8.77 10.54 2.75
CA ASN A 537 -9.01 11.62 1.78
C ASN A 537 -7.78 12.00 0.91
N ALA A 538 -6.88 11.04 0.68
CA ALA A 538 -5.79 11.26 -0.27
C ALA A 538 -6.33 11.47 -1.69
N THR A 539 -7.40 10.74 -2.07
CA THR A 539 -8.07 10.87 -3.37
C THR A 539 -9.54 10.47 -3.28
N ALA A 540 -10.30 10.64 -4.35
CA ALA A 540 -11.69 10.19 -4.44
C ALA A 540 -11.80 8.66 -4.36
N ALA A 541 -12.96 8.15 -3.97
CA ALA A 541 -13.19 6.72 -3.70
C ALA A 541 -12.97 5.81 -4.92
N ASN A 542 -13.13 6.33 -6.13
CA ASN A 542 -12.94 5.65 -7.42
C ASN A 542 -11.60 5.98 -8.10
N ARG A 543 -10.62 6.49 -7.34
CA ARG A 543 -9.27 6.79 -7.83
C ARG A 543 -8.23 6.05 -6.99
N ALA A 544 -7.08 5.76 -7.57
CA ALA A 544 -6.02 4.97 -6.96
C ALA A 544 -4.78 5.83 -6.66
N VAL A 545 -4.24 5.69 -5.46
CA VAL A 545 -2.96 6.29 -5.06
C VAL A 545 -1.82 5.36 -5.49
N ASN A 546 -0.99 5.82 -6.40
CA ASN A 546 0.18 5.10 -6.88
C ASN A 546 1.46 5.84 -6.56
N ILE A 547 2.51 5.10 -6.24
CA ILE A 547 3.88 5.58 -6.04
C ILE A 547 3.92 6.78 -5.07
N PRO A 548 3.41 6.64 -3.83
CA PRO A 548 3.58 7.70 -2.84
C PRO A 548 5.06 7.79 -2.44
N GLU A 549 5.60 9.00 -2.52
CA GLU A 549 6.99 9.31 -2.16
C GLU A 549 7.03 10.49 -1.20
N PHE A 550 7.72 10.33 -0.08
CA PHE A 550 8.06 11.46 0.77
C PHE A 550 9.09 12.34 0.08
N VAL A 551 8.82 13.63 0.06
CA VAL A 551 9.70 14.61 -0.61
C VAL A 551 10.19 15.64 0.39
N ASN A 552 11.51 15.83 0.43
CA ASN A 552 12.16 16.73 1.41
C ASN A 552 12.01 18.19 1.01
N ILE A 553 10.76 18.66 0.96
CA ILE A 553 10.39 20.06 0.65
C ILE A 553 9.39 20.55 1.71
N PRO A 554 9.17 21.87 1.82
CA PRO A 554 8.03 22.39 2.58
C PRO A 554 6.68 21.86 2.05
N ALA A 555 5.67 21.81 2.90
CA ALA A 555 4.33 21.33 2.52
C ALA A 555 3.68 22.14 1.39
N ASP A 556 4.07 23.39 1.21
CA ASP A 556 3.69 24.33 0.15
C ASP A 556 4.82 24.58 -0.86
N GLY A 557 5.77 23.64 -0.96
CA GLY A 557 6.97 23.80 -1.81
C GLY A 557 6.71 23.67 -3.31
N ILE A 558 5.59 23.09 -3.73
CA ILE A 558 5.16 22.98 -5.13
C ILE A 558 3.68 23.36 -5.21
N ASP A 559 3.38 24.37 -6.00
CA ASP A 559 2.00 24.79 -6.31
C ASP A 559 1.52 24.16 -7.62
N ASP A 560 2.35 24.21 -8.68
CA ASP A 560 2.01 23.65 -9.98
C ASP A 560 3.23 23.20 -10.78
N ILE A 561 3.03 22.22 -11.63
CA ILE A 561 3.99 21.70 -12.61
C ILE A 561 3.31 21.73 -13.98
N GLN A 562 3.89 22.44 -14.94
CA GLN A 562 3.42 22.52 -16.30
C GLN A 562 4.37 21.73 -17.23
N VAL A 563 3.84 21.02 -18.21
CA VAL A 563 4.62 20.22 -19.15
C VAL A 563 4.41 20.73 -20.58
N HIS A 564 5.46 21.34 -21.14
CA HIS A 564 5.49 21.88 -22.49
C HIS A 564 6.54 21.14 -23.35
N VAL A 565 6.21 19.94 -23.80
CA VAL A 565 7.11 19.08 -24.58
C VAL A 565 6.80 19.09 -26.09
N ALA A 566 5.78 19.86 -26.49
CA ALA A 566 5.31 19.89 -27.88
C ALA A 566 6.33 20.51 -28.88
N ASP A 567 7.32 21.27 -28.38
CA ASP A 567 8.33 21.91 -29.22
C ASP A 567 9.50 20.99 -29.60
N GLU A 568 9.56 19.78 -29.05
CA GLU A 568 10.51 18.75 -29.44
C GLU A 568 9.91 17.89 -30.55
N PRO A 569 10.48 17.90 -31.77
CA PRO A 569 9.95 17.11 -32.91
C PRO A 569 9.79 15.62 -32.59
N ALA A 570 10.64 15.09 -31.73
CA ALA A 570 10.60 13.70 -31.29
C ALA A 570 9.44 13.42 -30.34
N VAL A 571 9.06 14.38 -29.49
CA VAL A 571 7.95 14.25 -28.54
C VAL A 571 6.62 14.60 -29.22
N ALA A 572 6.60 15.62 -30.08
CA ALA A 572 5.42 15.97 -30.87
C ALA A 572 4.95 14.82 -31.78
N ALA A 573 5.87 13.99 -32.27
CA ALA A 573 5.56 12.79 -33.05
C ALA A 573 4.97 11.65 -32.20
N ALA A 574 5.16 11.70 -30.86
CA ALA A 574 4.65 10.68 -29.91
C ALA A 574 3.25 10.98 -29.40
N LEU A 575 2.82 12.24 -29.54
CA LEU A 575 1.46 12.61 -29.11
C LEU A 575 0.46 11.78 -29.94
N PRO A 576 -0.52 11.12 -29.34
CA PRO A 576 -1.57 10.46 -30.08
C PRO A 576 -2.23 11.54 -30.96
N LYS A 577 -2.12 11.38 -32.29
CA LYS A 577 -2.95 12.16 -33.21
C LYS A 577 -4.37 11.98 -32.72
N ALA A 578 -5.03 13.08 -32.37
CA ALA A 578 -6.43 13.06 -31.99
C ALA A 578 -7.13 12.11 -32.97
N ALA A 579 -7.75 11.06 -32.46
CA ALA A 579 -8.44 10.09 -33.26
C ALA A 579 -9.56 10.85 -34.00
N ASN A 580 -9.24 11.29 -35.22
CA ASN A 580 -10.27 11.58 -36.18
C ASN A 580 -10.99 10.25 -36.37
N GLY A 581 -12.20 10.18 -35.85
CA GLY A 581 -13.04 9.00 -35.94
C GLY A 581 -13.10 8.51 -37.39
N THR A 582 -12.64 7.31 -37.58
CA THR A 582 -13.16 6.37 -38.59
C THR A 582 -12.55 5.00 -38.28
N ASN A 583 -13.46 4.10 -37.86
CA ASN A 583 -13.41 2.62 -37.81
C ASN A 583 -12.61 1.99 -36.68
#